data_62ba950e05753e25aa5bba7b878dc1bf
#
_entry.id   62ba950e05753e25aa5bba7b878dc1bf
#
_cell.length_a   1.000
_cell.length_b   1.000
_cell.length_c   1.000
_cell.angle_alpha   90.00
_cell.angle_beta   90.00
_cell.angle_gamma   90.00
#
_symmetry.space_group_name_H-M   'P 1'
#
loop_
_entity.id
_entity.type
_entity.pdbx_description
1 polymer ?
#
loop_
_entity_poly.entity_id
_entity_poly.type
_entity_poly.pdbx_seq_one_letter_code
_entity_poly.pdbx_strand_id
1 'polypeptide(L)'
;MFRYLLSRLLYMLPVIWLVVSLVFLLIHLVPGDPIQQMLGEGAAATDVAAARHAYGLDLPLSRQYVNYWRGVLHGNLGRSLRLNENVGHIIAQTYPATMELTATALIVALGLSIPAGVRSALRRNRWDDRLLSFVSLLGLSFPNFALGPILILFFAIELGWLPVSGSGGLEHLVLPAITMGSALAAILTRMVRTSMLEELGQDYVRTARAKGLPERVVVYRHALRNAMIPILTVVGLQFGALLAGAIVTETIFSWPGIGRLTITAISNRDYYLVQGCILMIGLTYVVVNFFTDLLYSVFNPRIRQ
;
A
#
# COMPACT_ATOMS: atom_id res chain seq x y z
N MET A 1 -24.60 3.74 13.76
CA MET A 1 -23.29 3.06 13.65
C MET A 1 -23.40 1.63 13.13
N PHE A 2 -24.17 0.75 13.76
CA PHE A 2 -24.27 -0.66 13.32
C PHE A 2 -24.75 -0.80 11.85
N ARG A 3 -25.77 -0.04 11.46
CA ARG A 3 -26.31 -0.03 10.09
C ARG A 3 -25.28 0.46 9.06
N TYR A 4 -24.46 1.45 9.40
CA TYR A 4 -23.37 1.94 8.55
C TYR A 4 -22.26 0.88 8.39
N LEU A 5 -21.83 0.25 9.50
CA LEU A 5 -20.86 -0.85 9.49
C LEU A 5 -21.35 -2.01 8.61
N LEU A 6 -22.61 -2.42 8.80
CA LEU A 6 -23.20 -3.51 8.04
C LEU A 6 -23.26 -3.19 6.54
N SER A 7 -23.65 -1.96 6.16
CA SER A 7 -23.69 -1.55 4.75
C SER A 7 -22.28 -1.57 4.14
N ARG A 8 -21.26 -1.09 4.85
CA ARG A 8 -19.88 -1.11 4.37
C ARG A 8 -19.33 -2.53 4.20
N LEU A 9 -19.62 -3.42 5.14
CA LEU A 9 -19.30 -4.84 5.03
C LEU A 9 -19.97 -5.49 3.81
N LEU A 10 -21.24 -5.17 3.58
CA LEU A 10 -21.96 -5.68 2.41
C LEU A 10 -21.37 -5.18 1.08
N TYR A 11 -20.92 -3.92 1.03
CA TYR A 11 -20.24 -3.38 -0.16
C TYR A 11 -18.86 -3.98 -0.40
N MET A 12 -18.18 -4.51 0.62
CA MET A 12 -16.92 -5.24 0.43
C MET A 12 -17.11 -6.59 -0.29
N LEU A 13 -18.23 -7.26 -0.07
CA LEU A 13 -18.45 -8.61 -0.62
C LEU A 13 -18.35 -8.68 -2.15
N PRO A 14 -19.03 -7.80 -2.94
CA PRO A 14 -18.86 -7.80 -4.39
C PRO A 14 -17.43 -7.43 -4.83
N VAL A 15 -16.73 -6.57 -4.07
CA VAL A 15 -15.35 -6.22 -4.40
C VAL A 15 -14.42 -7.40 -4.14
N ILE A 16 -14.56 -8.11 -3.02
CA ILE A 16 -13.80 -9.32 -2.72
C ILE A 16 -14.09 -10.39 -3.78
N TRP A 17 -15.37 -10.59 -4.13
CA TRP A 17 -15.75 -11.51 -5.17
C TRP A 17 -15.08 -11.18 -6.50
N LEU A 18 -15.06 -9.89 -6.88
CA LEU A 18 -14.43 -9.44 -8.12
C LEU A 18 -12.91 -9.67 -8.08
N VAL A 19 -12.23 -9.31 -6.98
CA VAL A 19 -10.78 -9.51 -6.81
C VAL A 19 -10.42 -10.99 -6.93
N VAL A 20 -11.11 -11.86 -6.18
CA VAL A 20 -10.85 -13.31 -6.22
C VAL A 20 -11.10 -13.88 -7.63
N SER A 21 -12.17 -13.43 -8.31
CA SER A 21 -12.49 -13.86 -9.68
C SER A 21 -11.47 -13.41 -10.70
N LEU A 22 -11.01 -12.15 -10.63
CA LEU A 22 -9.96 -11.63 -11.51
C LEU A 22 -8.64 -12.35 -11.29
N VAL A 23 -8.27 -12.61 -10.04
CA VAL A 23 -7.06 -13.36 -9.70
C VAL A 23 -7.14 -14.80 -10.19
N PHE A 24 -8.31 -15.45 -10.12
CA PHE A 24 -8.54 -16.77 -10.74
C PHE A 24 -8.31 -16.73 -12.25
N LEU A 25 -8.83 -15.71 -12.93
CA LEU A 25 -8.70 -15.58 -14.38
C LEU A 25 -7.26 -15.33 -14.84
N LEU A 26 -6.40 -14.78 -13.98
CA LEU A 26 -4.99 -14.49 -14.32
C LEU A 26 -4.25 -15.69 -14.92
N ILE A 27 -4.39 -16.89 -14.34
CA ILE A 27 -3.75 -18.11 -14.85
C ILE A 27 -4.27 -18.47 -16.24
N HIS A 28 -5.53 -18.20 -16.51
CA HIS A 28 -6.19 -18.56 -17.78
C HIS A 28 -5.98 -17.52 -18.89
N LEU A 29 -5.60 -16.29 -18.53
CA LEU A 29 -5.34 -15.21 -19.47
C LEU A 29 -3.88 -15.19 -19.96
N VAL A 30 -2.96 -15.81 -19.21
CA VAL A 30 -1.56 -15.88 -19.63
C VAL A 30 -1.43 -16.83 -20.83
N PRO A 31 -0.89 -16.39 -21.97
CA PRO A 31 -0.75 -17.25 -23.13
C PRO A 31 0.24 -18.39 -22.87
N GLY A 32 -0.16 -19.59 -23.26
CA GLY A 32 0.63 -20.83 -23.08
C GLY A 32 0.03 -21.74 -21.99
N ASP A 33 0.51 -22.99 -21.96
CA ASP A 33 0.14 -23.94 -20.91
C ASP A 33 0.96 -23.68 -19.65
N PRO A 34 0.34 -23.27 -18.52
CA PRO A 34 1.05 -22.99 -17.29
C PRO A 34 1.90 -24.17 -16.80
N ILE A 35 1.41 -25.41 -16.94
CA ILE A 35 2.15 -26.60 -16.52
C ILE A 35 3.38 -26.84 -17.40
N GLN A 36 3.23 -26.69 -18.72
CA GLN A 36 4.36 -26.86 -19.64
C GLN A 36 5.43 -25.79 -19.45
N GLN A 37 5.01 -24.56 -19.16
CA GLN A 37 5.93 -23.48 -18.85
C GLN A 37 6.66 -23.68 -17.49
N MET A 38 6.01 -24.34 -16.53
CA MET A 38 6.57 -24.65 -15.21
C MET A 38 7.58 -25.81 -15.27
N LEU A 39 7.26 -26.89 -15.98
CA LEU A 39 8.10 -28.07 -16.10
C LEU A 39 9.22 -27.90 -17.14
N GLY A 40 9.09 -26.91 -18.05
CA GLY A 40 10.00 -26.68 -19.15
C GLY A 40 9.58 -27.37 -20.43
N GLU A 41 10.08 -26.86 -21.57
CA GLU A 41 9.71 -27.37 -22.92
C GLU A 41 10.14 -28.82 -23.17
N GLY A 42 11.09 -29.36 -22.38
CA GLY A 42 11.60 -30.72 -22.50
C GLY A 42 10.88 -31.74 -21.58
N ALA A 43 9.84 -31.36 -20.85
CA ALA A 43 9.13 -32.27 -19.95
C ALA A 43 8.39 -33.37 -20.72
N ALA A 44 8.42 -34.61 -20.19
CA ALA A 44 7.68 -35.72 -20.78
C ALA A 44 6.17 -35.43 -20.74
N ALA A 45 5.46 -35.81 -21.81
CA ALA A 45 4.00 -35.62 -21.89
C ALA A 45 3.25 -36.27 -20.73
N THR A 46 3.77 -37.37 -20.19
CA THR A 46 3.26 -38.07 -19.01
C THR A 46 3.33 -37.20 -17.77
N ASP A 47 4.45 -36.48 -17.55
CA ASP A 47 4.67 -35.64 -16.38
C ASP A 47 3.80 -34.38 -16.45
N VAL A 48 3.64 -33.82 -17.64
CA VAL A 48 2.73 -32.69 -17.90
C VAL A 48 1.28 -33.09 -17.61
N ALA A 49 0.84 -34.28 -18.08
CA ALA A 49 -0.50 -34.78 -17.82
C ALA A 49 -0.72 -35.07 -16.34
N ALA A 50 0.23 -35.70 -15.66
CA ALA A 50 0.16 -35.96 -14.22
C ALA A 50 0.10 -34.68 -13.39
N ALA A 51 0.94 -33.68 -13.72
CA ALA A 51 0.89 -32.38 -13.07
C ALA A 51 -0.43 -31.65 -13.32
N ARG A 52 -0.94 -31.65 -14.57
CA ARG A 52 -2.21 -31.04 -14.92
C ARG A 52 -3.38 -31.66 -14.11
N HIS A 53 -3.37 -32.97 -13.92
CA HIS A 53 -4.34 -33.66 -13.08
C HIS A 53 -4.17 -33.33 -11.60
N ALA A 54 -2.95 -33.32 -11.09
CA ALA A 54 -2.66 -32.99 -9.69
C ALA A 54 -3.10 -31.57 -9.31
N TYR A 55 -3.02 -30.62 -10.24
CA TYR A 55 -3.49 -29.24 -10.04
C TYR A 55 -4.94 -29.01 -10.47
N GLY A 56 -5.64 -30.04 -10.95
CA GLY A 56 -7.03 -29.97 -11.35
C GLY A 56 -7.28 -29.08 -12.57
N LEU A 57 -6.26 -28.82 -13.38
CA LEU A 57 -6.35 -27.99 -14.60
C LEU A 57 -6.97 -28.76 -15.79
N ASP A 58 -7.20 -30.04 -15.64
CA ASP A 58 -7.98 -30.91 -16.54
C ASP A 58 -9.50 -30.81 -16.31
N LEU A 59 -9.91 -30.22 -15.20
CA LEU A 59 -11.33 -30.05 -14.87
C LEU A 59 -11.98 -28.92 -15.69
N PRO A 60 -13.30 -28.93 -15.90
CA PRO A 60 -14.02 -27.78 -16.47
C PRO A 60 -13.78 -26.49 -15.66
N LEU A 61 -13.67 -25.34 -16.32
CA LEU A 61 -13.42 -24.04 -15.70
C LEU A 61 -14.33 -23.72 -14.52
N SER A 62 -15.61 -24.11 -14.61
CA SER A 62 -16.58 -23.92 -13.53
C SER A 62 -16.18 -24.68 -12.26
N ARG A 63 -15.68 -25.92 -12.39
CA ARG A 63 -15.20 -26.71 -11.25
C ARG A 63 -13.88 -26.16 -10.69
N GLN A 64 -12.97 -25.72 -11.56
CA GLN A 64 -11.73 -25.07 -11.14
C GLN A 64 -12.05 -23.81 -10.33
N TYR A 65 -12.99 -22.96 -10.78
CA TYR A 65 -13.43 -21.77 -10.09
C TYR A 65 -14.02 -22.05 -8.71
N VAL A 66 -14.92 -23.06 -8.61
CA VAL A 66 -15.50 -23.46 -7.33
C VAL A 66 -14.43 -24.02 -6.38
N ASN A 67 -13.51 -24.83 -6.89
CA ASN A 67 -12.41 -25.36 -6.08
C ASN A 67 -11.46 -24.26 -5.61
N TYR A 68 -11.16 -23.27 -6.45
CA TYR A 68 -10.37 -22.11 -6.09
C TYR A 68 -11.04 -21.32 -4.94
N TRP A 69 -12.34 -21.02 -5.07
CA TRP A 69 -13.10 -20.36 -4.02
C TRP A 69 -13.09 -21.13 -2.71
N ARG A 70 -13.30 -22.46 -2.76
CA ARG A 70 -13.20 -23.32 -1.57
C ARG A 70 -11.80 -23.24 -0.96
N GLY A 71 -10.76 -23.27 -1.78
CA GLY A 71 -9.38 -23.09 -1.33
C GLY A 71 -9.18 -21.78 -0.59
N VAL A 72 -9.56 -20.66 -1.20
CA VAL A 72 -9.45 -19.30 -0.61
C VAL A 72 -10.18 -19.21 0.73
N LEU A 73 -11.42 -19.73 0.82
CA LEU A 73 -12.21 -19.70 2.04
C LEU A 73 -11.62 -20.55 3.18
N HIS A 74 -10.85 -21.59 2.86
CA HIS A 74 -10.16 -22.43 3.85
C HIS A 74 -8.68 -22.05 4.06
N GLY A 75 -8.23 -20.92 3.46
CA GLY A 75 -6.82 -20.48 3.55
C GLY A 75 -5.84 -21.35 2.75
N ASN A 76 -6.32 -22.23 1.89
CA ASN A 76 -5.49 -23.06 1.02
C ASN A 76 -5.35 -22.39 -0.35
N LEU A 77 -4.21 -21.71 -0.56
CA LEU A 77 -3.89 -21.02 -1.81
C LEU A 77 -3.09 -21.88 -2.80
N GLY A 78 -3.01 -23.19 -2.54
CA GLY A 78 -2.23 -24.11 -3.34
C GLY A 78 -0.78 -24.22 -2.87
N ARG A 79 0.05 -24.84 -3.70
CA ARG A 79 1.46 -25.13 -3.41
C ARG A 79 2.34 -24.53 -4.50
N SER A 80 3.40 -23.84 -4.09
CA SER A 80 4.45 -23.36 -4.98
C SER A 80 5.19 -24.55 -5.59
N LEU A 81 5.30 -24.61 -6.90
CA LEU A 81 6.04 -25.69 -7.55
C LEU A 81 7.56 -25.54 -7.44
N ARG A 82 8.04 -24.30 -7.38
CA ARG A 82 9.47 -24.03 -7.26
C ARG A 82 9.99 -24.26 -5.85
N LEU A 83 9.26 -23.77 -4.86
CA LEU A 83 9.66 -23.85 -3.45
C LEU A 83 9.16 -25.14 -2.78
N ASN A 84 8.22 -25.83 -3.42
CA ASN A 84 7.58 -27.04 -2.89
C ASN A 84 6.94 -26.83 -1.49
N GLU A 85 6.47 -25.60 -1.22
CA GLU A 85 5.85 -25.17 0.03
C GLU A 85 4.43 -24.65 -0.20
N ASN A 86 3.64 -24.58 0.86
CA ASN A 86 2.29 -24.00 0.81
C ASN A 86 2.37 -22.49 0.57
N VAL A 87 1.67 -21.99 -0.43
CA VAL A 87 1.66 -20.56 -0.81
C VAL A 87 1.25 -19.67 0.36
N GLY A 88 0.22 -20.08 1.13
CA GLY A 88 -0.23 -19.34 2.31
C GLY A 88 0.86 -19.21 3.37
N HIS A 89 1.70 -20.25 3.56
CA HIS A 89 2.82 -20.20 4.50
C HIS A 89 3.92 -19.23 4.05
N ILE A 90 4.30 -19.29 2.77
CA ILE A 90 5.30 -18.38 2.19
C ILE A 90 4.84 -16.91 2.33
N ILE A 91 3.57 -16.64 2.03
CA ILE A 91 2.98 -15.31 2.16
C ILE A 91 2.97 -14.87 3.63
N ALA A 92 2.59 -15.73 4.55
CA ALA A 92 2.56 -15.40 5.98
C ALA A 92 3.94 -15.00 6.53
N GLN A 93 5.02 -15.53 5.97
CA GLN A 93 6.39 -15.17 6.35
C GLN A 93 6.84 -13.82 5.77
N THR A 94 6.41 -13.47 4.56
CA THR A 94 6.87 -12.27 3.85
C THR A 94 5.94 -11.06 4.05
N TYR A 95 4.64 -11.29 4.24
CA TYR A 95 3.64 -10.24 4.37
C TYR A 95 3.89 -9.25 5.52
N PRO A 96 4.35 -9.66 6.72
CA PRO A 96 4.65 -8.73 7.81
C PRO A 96 5.71 -7.69 7.42
N ALA A 97 6.72 -8.06 6.63
CA ALA A 97 7.76 -7.14 6.18
C ALA A 97 7.21 -6.03 5.27
N THR A 98 6.27 -6.35 4.37
CA THR A 98 5.57 -5.34 3.56
C THR A 98 4.72 -4.42 4.42
N MET A 99 4.01 -4.96 5.41
CA MET A 99 3.18 -4.16 6.32
C MET A 99 4.04 -3.21 7.16
N GLU A 100 5.17 -3.67 7.68
CA GLU A 100 6.14 -2.88 8.42
C GLU A 100 6.67 -1.71 7.57
N LEU A 101 7.12 -1.99 6.35
CA LEU A 101 7.61 -0.98 5.42
C LEU A 101 6.50 0.04 5.07
N THR A 102 5.31 -0.43 4.75
CA THR A 102 4.18 0.44 4.36
C THR A 102 3.73 1.32 5.52
N ALA A 103 3.64 0.75 6.74
CA ALA A 103 3.30 1.50 7.94
C ALA A 103 4.37 2.56 8.26
N THR A 104 5.65 2.21 8.16
CA THR A 104 6.76 3.13 8.40
C THR A 104 6.80 4.24 7.35
N ALA A 105 6.59 3.93 6.07
CA ALA A 105 6.49 4.91 5.00
C ALA A 105 5.33 5.89 5.22
N LEU A 106 4.17 5.39 5.70
CA LEU A 106 3.02 6.23 6.05
C LEU A 106 3.33 7.14 7.25
N ILE A 107 3.99 6.62 8.29
CA ILE A 107 4.42 7.42 9.45
C ILE A 107 5.39 8.52 9.01
N VAL A 108 6.36 8.21 8.17
CA VAL A 108 7.29 9.19 7.60
C VAL A 108 6.54 10.23 6.78
N ALA A 109 5.62 9.81 5.91
CA ALA A 109 4.84 10.73 5.08
C ALA A 109 3.99 11.69 5.93
N LEU A 110 3.28 11.20 6.94
CA LEU A 110 2.47 12.02 7.84
C LEU A 110 3.35 12.91 8.74
N GLY A 111 4.44 12.35 9.27
CA GLY A 111 5.39 13.07 10.14
C GLY A 111 6.07 14.24 9.44
N LEU A 112 6.32 14.15 8.14
CA LEU A 112 6.86 15.23 7.33
C LEU A 112 5.78 16.20 6.85
N SER A 113 4.66 15.68 6.35
CA SER A 113 3.64 16.50 5.66
C SER A 113 2.82 17.37 6.62
N ILE A 114 2.47 16.86 7.80
CA ILE A 114 1.63 17.63 8.73
C ILE A 114 2.35 18.89 9.22
N PRO A 115 3.58 18.81 9.79
CA PRO A 115 4.29 20.01 10.22
C PRO A 115 4.60 20.96 9.07
N ALA A 116 5.02 20.41 7.91
CA ALA A 116 5.35 21.21 6.74
C ALA A 116 4.12 21.96 6.19
N GLY A 117 2.98 21.26 6.03
CA GLY A 117 1.73 21.86 5.54
C GLY A 117 1.14 22.89 6.48
N VAL A 118 1.14 22.61 7.80
CA VAL A 118 0.70 23.58 8.83
C VAL A 118 1.57 24.82 8.80
N ARG A 119 2.92 24.65 8.79
CA ARG A 119 3.85 25.80 8.72
C ARG A 119 3.64 26.62 7.45
N SER A 120 3.49 25.96 6.32
CA SER A 120 3.22 26.57 5.01
C SER A 120 1.92 27.41 5.05
N ALA A 121 0.84 26.87 5.64
CA ALA A 121 -0.44 27.58 5.79
C ALA A 121 -0.35 28.80 6.71
N LEU A 122 0.33 28.67 7.86
CA LEU A 122 0.50 29.77 8.83
C LEU A 122 1.37 30.90 8.30
N ARG A 123 2.29 30.59 7.38
CA ARG A 123 3.23 31.56 6.78
C ARG A 123 2.97 31.77 5.29
N ARG A 124 1.68 31.80 4.92
CA ARG A 124 1.23 31.96 3.55
C ARG A 124 1.98 33.09 2.82
N ASN A 125 2.44 32.81 1.59
CA ASN A 125 3.17 33.72 0.69
C ASN A 125 4.57 34.18 1.19
N ARG A 126 5.06 33.67 2.33
CA ARG A 126 6.44 33.92 2.80
C ARG A 126 7.42 32.95 2.13
N TRP A 127 8.71 33.18 2.36
CA TRP A 127 9.76 32.36 1.74
C TRP A 127 9.71 30.89 2.14
N ASP A 128 9.39 30.59 3.40
CA ASP A 128 9.22 29.23 3.89
C ASP A 128 8.03 28.50 3.25
N ASP A 129 6.90 29.16 2.99
CA ASP A 129 5.80 28.63 2.22
C ASP A 129 6.22 28.29 0.78
N ARG A 130 6.97 29.20 0.13
CA ARG A 130 7.48 28.97 -1.24
C ARG A 130 8.48 27.82 -1.28
N LEU A 131 9.39 27.74 -0.30
CA LEU A 131 10.36 26.65 -0.20
C LEU A 131 9.70 25.30 0.02
N LEU A 132 8.77 25.20 0.99
CA LEU A 132 8.04 23.95 1.26
C LEU A 132 7.19 23.51 0.06
N SER A 133 6.55 24.44 -0.63
CA SER A 133 5.81 24.17 -1.86
C SER A 133 6.73 23.69 -2.99
N PHE A 134 7.91 24.28 -3.15
CA PHE A 134 8.90 23.87 -4.14
C PHE A 134 9.45 22.47 -3.83
N VAL A 135 9.83 22.19 -2.57
CA VAL A 135 10.28 20.86 -2.14
C VAL A 135 9.19 19.80 -2.37
N SER A 136 7.92 20.15 -2.09
CA SER A 136 6.80 19.23 -2.38
C SER A 136 6.64 18.98 -3.88
N LEU A 137 6.85 19.96 -4.75
CA LEU A 137 6.84 19.77 -6.20
C LEU A 137 7.97 18.83 -6.64
N LEU A 138 9.18 19.05 -6.11
CA LEU A 138 10.31 18.16 -6.40
C LEU A 138 10.02 16.72 -5.96
N GLY A 139 9.48 16.52 -4.75
CA GLY A 139 9.11 15.18 -4.26
C GLY A 139 8.06 14.46 -5.12
N LEU A 140 7.18 15.20 -5.79
CA LEU A 140 6.22 14.65 -6.76
C LEU A 140 6.85 14.33 -8.12
N SER A 141 7.87 15.11 -8.51
CA SER A 141 8.52 14.97 -9.82
C SER A 141 9.52 13.81 -9.86
N PHE A 142 10.05 13.39 -8.71
CA PHE A 142 10.98 12.28 -8.64
C PHE A 142 10.24 10.93 -8.52
N PRO A 143 10.39 10.02 -9.50
CA PRO A 143 9.86 8.67 -9.38
C PRO A 143 10.57 7.90 -8.25
N ASN A 144 9.84 7.10 -7.49
CA ASN A 144 10.39 6.30 -6.37
C ASN A 144 11.55 5.40 -6.80
N PHE A 145 11.48 4.83 -8.02
CA PHE A 145 12.56 3.97 -8.53
C PHE A 145 13.88 4.72 -8.80
N ALA A 146 13.83 6.03 -9.02
CA ALA A 146 15.03 6.86 -9.18
C ALA A 146 15.54 7.39 -7.82
N LEU A 147 14.62 7.73 -6.92
CA LEU A 147 14.97 8.26 -5.59
C LEU A 147 15.69 7.22 -4.74
N GLY A 148 15.26 5.95 -4.76
CA GLY A 148 15.88 4.88 -3.96
C GLY A 148 17.38 4.74 -4.22
N PRO A 149 17.83 4.49 -5.46
CA PRO A 149 19.26 4.42 -5.79
C PRO A 149 20.06 5.68 -5.43
N ILE A 150 19.47 6.88 -5.59
CA ILE A 150 20.12 8.14 -5.21
C ILE A 150 20.35 8.20 -3.68
N LEU A 151 19.37 7.81 -2.89
CA LEU A 151 19.49 7.75 -1.43
C LEU A 151 20.52 6.71 -1.00
N ILE A 152 20.57 5.55 -1.65
CA ILE A 152 21.58 4.51 -1.40
C ILE A 152 22.97 5.08 -1.70
N LEU A 153 23.16 5.68 -2.88
CA LEU A 153 24.44 6.24 -3.26
C LEU A 153 24.94 7.24 -2.21
N PHE A 154 24.09 8.19 -1.82
CA PHE A 154 24.51 9.28 -0.93
C PHE A 154 24.63 8.81 0.53
N PHE A 155 23.62 8.18 1.11
CA PHE A 155 23.59 7.86 2.54
C PHE A 155 24.26 6.55 2.91
N ALA A 156 24.26 5.56 2.00
CA ALA A 156 24.83 4.25 2.31
C ALA A 156 26.25 4.10 1.77
N ILE A 157 26.54 4.59 0.56
CA ILE A 157 27.86 4.39 -0.07
C ILE A 157 28.80 5.55 0.30
N GLU A 158 28.42 6.81 0.04
CA GLU A 158 29.31 7.98 0.26
C GLU A 158 29.47 8.31 1.74
N LEU A 159 28.38 8.33 2.50
CA LEU A 159 28.42 8.70 3.93
C LEU A 159 28.59 7.48 4.86
N GLY A 160 28.25 6.27 4.42
CA GLY A 160 28.33 5.06 5.25
C GLY A 160 27.41 5.06 6.48
N TRP A 161 26.34 5.87 6.48
CA TRP A 161 25.47 6.05 7.65
C TRP A 161 24.40 4.98 7.78
N LEU A 162 23.93 4.45 6.65
CA LEU A 162 22.80 3.54 6.58
C LEU A 162 23.15 2.33 5.70
N PRO A 163 22.52 1.18 5.91
CA PRO A 163 22.75 0.00 5.08
C PRO A 163 22.20 0.18 3.66
N VAL A 164 22.89 -0.44 2.69
CA VAL A 164 22.50 -0.42 1.27
C VAL A 164 21.20 -1.18 1.03
N SER A 165 21.01 -2.35 1.69
CA SER A 165 19.92 -3.27 1.41
C SER A 165 19.72 -4.29 2.55
N GLY A 166 18.68 -5.11 2.45
CA GLY A 166 18.38 -6.17 3.39
C GLY A 166 17.39 -5.75 4.48
N SER A 167 17.25 -6.59 5.49
CA SER A 167 16.40 -6.39 6.65
C SER A 167 17.15 -6.82 7.91
N GLY A 168 16.94 -6.17 9.04
CA GLY A 168 17.65 -6.55 10.29
C GLY A 168 17.50 -5.57 11.44
N GLY A 169 17.10 -4.33 11.18
CA GLY A 169 16.94 -3.32 12.20
C GLY A 169 16.26 -2.06 11.65
N LEU A 170 16.02 -1.08 12.52
CA LEU A 170 15.38 0.17 12.13
C LEU A 170 16.17 0.93 11.07
N GLU A 171 17.50 0.81 11.07
CA GLU A 171 18.38 1.43 10.08
C GLU A 171 18.09 0.94 8.65
N HIS A 172 17.68 -0.33 8.46
CA HIS A 172 17.31 -0.88 7.16
C HIS A 172 15.95 -0.34 6.65
N LEU A 173 15.11 0.18 7.54
CA LEU A 173 13.80 0.76 7.18
C LEU A 173 13.89 2.21 6.72
N VAL A 174 14.92 2.96 7.14
CA VAL A 174 15.00 4.42 6.93
C VAL A 174 14.94 4.79 5.45
N LEU A 175 15.87 4.27 4.65
CA LEU A 175 15.94 4.60 3.22
C LEU A 175 14.73 4.10 2.43
N PRO A 176 14.27 2.83 2.58
CA PRO A 176 13.06 2.36 1.94
C PRO A 176 11.82 3.16 2.31
N ALA A 177 11.64 3.50 3.60
CA ALA A 177 10.47 4.25 4.07
C ALA A 177 10.46 5.69 3.55
N ILE A 178 11.62 6.37 3.50
CA ILE A 178 11.74 7.70 2.90
C ILE A 178 11.46 7.64 1.40
N THR A 179 12.04 6.65 0.69
CA THR A 179 11.81 6.46 -0.74
C THR A 179 10.32 6.31 -1.06
N MET A 180 9.65 5.40 -0.34
CA MET A 180 8.25 5.09 -0.57
C MET A 180 7.32 6.21 -0.07
N GLY A 181 7.65 6.83 1.06
CA GLY A 181 6.82 7.86 1.71
C GLY A 181 6.96 9.26 1.11
N SER A 182 8.03 9.56 0.35
CA SER A 182 8.34 10.92 -0.13
C SER A 182 7.27 11.50 -1.05
N ALA A 183 6.81 10.73 -2.04
CA ALA A 183 5.76 11.17 -2.97
C ALA A 183 4.44 11.41 -2.24
N LEU A 184 4.08 10.54 -1.29
CA LEU A 184 2.90 10.71 -0.46
C LEU A 184 3.06 11.95 0.46
N ALA A 185 4.23 12.16 1.06
CA ALA A 185 4.52 13.32 1.88
C ALA A 185 4.33 14.63 1.08
N ALA A 186 4.75 14.65 -0.16
CA ALA A 186 4.58 15.79 -1.06
C ALA A 186 3.10 16.09 -1.34
N ILE A 187 2.30 15.08 -1.67
CA ILE A 187 0.86 15.21 -1.88
C ILE A 187 0.16 15.72 -0.61
N LEU A 188 0.44 15.06 0.51
CA LEU A 188 -0.17 15.40 1.80
C LEU A 188 0.23 16.79 2.30
N THR A 189 1.48 17.24 2.09
CA THR A 189 1.92 18.60 2.47
C THR A 189 1.05 19.67 1.80
N ARG A 190 0.78 19.52 0.51
CA ARG A 190 -0.09 20.43 -0.24
C ARG A 190 -1.53 20.36 0.24
N MET A 191 -2.02 19.14 0.52
CA MET A 191 -3.38 18.95 1.01
C MET A 191 -3.56 19.55 2.41
N VAL A 192 -2.62 19.29 3.33
CA VAL A 192 -2.61 19.88 4.68
C VAL A 192 -2.60 21.40 4.59
N ARG A 193 -1.73 21.98 3.74
CA ARG A 193 -1.68 23.42 3.51
C ARG A 193 -3.01 23.99 3.07
N THR A 194 -3.65 23.41 2.06
CA THR A 194 -4.92 23.89 1.51
C THR A 194 -6.04 23.78 2.56
N SER A 195 -6.21 22.63 3.17
CA SER A 195 -7.23 22.41 4.20
C SER A 195 -7.03 23.30 5.42
N MET A 196 -5.79 23.53 5.84
CA MET A 196 -5.48 24.46 6.94
C MET A 196 -5.82 25.90 6.58
N LEU A 197 -5.56 26.35 5.34
CA LEU A 197 -5.92 27.71 4.90
C LEU A 197 -7.44 27.93 4.90
N GLU A 198 -8.20 26.92 4.48
CA GLU A 198 -9.66 26.95 4.51
C GLU A 198 -10.19 27.02 5.95
N GLU A 199 -9.68 26.16 6.84
CA GLU A 199 -10.12 26.08 8.24
C GLU A 199 -9.72 27.32 9.06
N LEU A 200 -8.53 27.88 8.84
CA LEU A 200 -8.07 29.09 9.52
C LEU A 200 -8.92 30.34 9.16
N GLY A 201 -9.62 30.32 8.05
CA GLY A 201 -10.55 31.36 7.61
C GLY A 201 -11.96 31.29 8.23
N GLN A 202 -12.31 30.20 8.92
CA GLN A 202 -13.66 29.95 9.44
C GLN A 202 -13.98 30.79 10.70
N ASP A 203 -15.27 31.06 10.89
CA ASP A 203 -15.75 31.90 12.01
C ASP A 203 -15.52 31.29 13.40
N TYR A 204 -15.52 29.96 13.51
CA TYR A 204 -15.21 29.30 14.79
C TYR A 204 -13.75 29.54 15.22
N VAL A 205 -12.82 29.68 14.26
CA VAL A 205 -11.43 30.01 14.53
C VAL A 205 -11.32 31.46 15.01
N ARG A 206 -12.03 32.39 14.38
CA ARG A 206 -12.12 33.79 14.84
C ARG A 206 -12.69 33.87 16.26
N THR A 207 -13.73 33.10 16.54
CA THR A 207 -14.35 33.02 17.87
C THR A 207 -13.36 32.48 18.91
N ALA A 208 -12.58 31.45 18.57
CA ALA A 208 -11.57 30.87 19.45
C ALA A 208 -10.46 31.91 19.81
N ARG A 209 -10.01 32.69 18.82
CA ARG A 209 -9.06 33.80 19.03
C ARG A 209 -9.68 34.92 19.89
N ALA A 210 -10.94 35.30 19.62
CA ALA A 210 -11.64 36.32 20.40
C ALA A 210 -11.81 35.91 21.90
N LYS A 211 -11.88 34.62 22.18
CA LYS A 211 -11.89 34.07 23.55
C LYS A 211 -10.52 34.06 24.23
N GLY A 212 -9.47 34.58 23.58
CA GLY A 212 -8.11 34.66 24.15
C GLY A 212 -7.36 33.33 24.17
N LEU A 213 -7.77 32.31 23.39
CA LEU A 213 -7.03 31.05 23.32
C LEU A 213 -5.64 31.26 22.67
N PRO A 214 -4.58 30.63 23.20
CA PRO A 214 -3.25 30.71 22.60
C PRO A 214 -3.25 30.12 21.18
N GLU A 215 -2.53 30.76 20.26
CA GLU A 215 -2.54 30.41 18.82
C GLU A 215 -2.20 28.92 18.58
N ARG A 216 -1.33 28.34 19.39
CA ARG A 216 -1.01 26.90 19.32
C ARG A 216 -2.25 26.02 19.52
N VAL A 217 -3.14 26.40 20.45
CA VAL A 217 -4.39 25.66 20.70
C VAL A 217 -5.36 25.87 19.54
N VAL A 218 -5.48 27.09 19.04
CA VAL A 218 -6.33 27.44 17.89
C VAL A 218 -5.93 26.61 16.67
N VAL A 219 -4.63 26.56 16.36
CA VAL A 219 -4.09 25.84 15.20
C VAL A 219 -4.22 24.34 15.33
N TYR A 220 -3.65 23.74 16.39
CA TYR A 220 -3.55 22.27 16.47
C TYR A 220 -4.81 21.59 17.00
N ARG A 221 -5.55 22.21 17.91
CA ARG A 221 -6.75 21.59 18.51
C ARG A 221 -8.03 21.92 17.77
N HIS A 222 -8.13 23.11 17.16
CA HIS A 222 -9.33 23.55 16.45
C HIS A 222 -9.20 23.41 14.95
N ALA A 223 -8.26 24.12 14.29
CA ALA A 223 -8.15 24.13 12.84
C ALA A 223 -7.64 22.77 12.28
N LEU A 224 -6.52 22.24 12.78
CA LEU A 224 -5.93 21.00 12.25
C LEU A 224 -6.87 19.81 12.42
N ARG A 225 -7.61 19.74 13.54
CA ARG A 225 -8.57 18.64 13.76
C ARG A 225 -9.60 18.53 12.64
N ASN A 226 -10.13 19.67 12.20
CA ASN A 226 -11.10 19.70 11.11
C ASN A 226 -10.42 19.51 9.74
N ALA A 227 -9.25 20.10 9.56
CA ALA A 227 -8.44 19.91 8.36
C ALA A 227 -8.02 18.45 8.13
N MET A 228 -7.98 17.60 9.18
CA MET A 228 -7.64 16.18 9.05
C MET A 228 -8.67 15.36 8.27
N ILE A 229 -9.92 15.80 8.17
CA ILE A 229 -10.98 15.04 7.49
C ILE A 229 -10.62 14.76 6.02
N PRO A 230 -10.34 15.77 5.16
CA PRO A 230 -9.92 15.52 3.78
C PRO A 230 -8.55 14.83 3.69
N ILE A 231 -7.65 15.07 4.63
CA ILE A 231 -6.32 14.45 4.67
C ILE A 231 -6.44 12.92 4.83
N LEU A 232 -7.26 12.45 5.77
CA LEU A 232 -7.50 11.02 5.98
C LEU A 232 -8.11 10.34 4.75
N THR A 233 -8.98 11.03 4.03
CA THR A 233 -9.53 10.52 2.77
C THR A 233 -8.43 10.29 1.74
N VAL A 234 -7.53 11.27 1.58
CA VAL A 234 -6.40 11.15 0.64
C VAL A 234 -5.45 10.05 1.07
N VAL A 235 -5.16 9.92 2.38
CA VAL A 235 -4.32 8.83 2.92
C VAL A 235 -4.89 7.46 2.54
N GLY A 236 -6.20 7.27 2.72
CA GLY A 236 -6.84 6.00 2.35
C GLY A 236 -6.76 5.70 0.86
N LEU A 237 -7.07 6.68 0.01
CA LEU A 237 -6.99 6.53 -1.44
C LEU A 237 -5.55 6.23 -1.91
N GLN A 238 -4.55 6.85 -1.28
CA GLN A 238 -3.14 6.70 -1.63
C GLN A 238 -2.51 5.41 -1.06
N PHE A 239 -3.20 4.71 -0.17
CA PHE A 239 -2.67 3.45 0.37
C PHE A 239 -2.44 2.39 -0.73
N GLY A 240 -3.33 2.33 -1.71
CA GLY A 240 -3.13 1.45 -2.88
C GLY A 240 -1.89 1.81 -3.69
N ALA A 241 -1.62 3.11 -3.86
CA ALA A 241 -0.40 3.59 -4.52
C ALA A 241 0.86 3.24 -3.70
N LEU A 242 0.78 3.29 -2.36
CA LEU A 242 1.86 2.83 -1.48
C LEU A 242 2.13 1.33 -1.66
N LEU A 243 1.10 0.48 -1.65
CA LEU A 243 1.27 -0.96 -1.88
C LEU A 243 1.87 -1.27 -3.24
N ALA A 244 1.44 -0.58 -4.29
CA ALA A 244 2.04 -0.72 -5.63
C ALA A 244 3.50 -0.24 -5.65
N GLY A 245 3.81 0.86 -4.95
CA GLY A 245 5.17 1.39 -4.79
C GLY A 245 6.07 0.48 -3.94
N ALA A 246 5.49 -0.29 -3.02
CA ALA A 246 6.22 -1.25 -2.21
C ALA A 246 6.95 -2.28 -3.08
N ILE A 247 6.34 -2.79 -4.15
CA ILE A 247 6.94 -3.78 -5.06
C ILE A 247 8.30 -3.27 -5.57
N VAL A 248 8.35 -2.04 -6.05
CA VAL A 248 9.58 -1.42 -6.59
C VAL A 248 10.60 -1.17 -5.49
N THR A 249 10.15 -0.60 -4.37
CA THR A 249 11.02 -0.27 -3.23
C THR A 249 11.62 -1.52 -2.59
N GLU A 250 10.82 -2.57 -2.38
CA GLU A 250 11.27 -3.86 -1.86
C GLU A 250 12.32 -4.51 -2.78
N THR A 251 12.14 -4.36 -4.10
CA THR A 251 13.12 -4.88 -5.07
C THR A 251 14.42 -4.11 -5.01
N ILE A 252 14.40 -2.78 -4.99
CA ILE A 252 15.59 -1.93 -4.93
C ILE A 252 16.41 -2.19 -3.66
N PHE A 253 15.74 -2.23 -2.50
CA PHE A 253 16.41 -2.40 -1.20
C PHE A 253 16.55 -3.86 -0.79
N SER A 254 16.20 -4.82 -1.64
CA SER A 254 16.18 -6.26 -1.30
C SER A 254 15.38 -6.58 -0.03
N TRP A 255 14.33 -5.80 0.24
CA TRP A 255 13.44 -6.00 1.39
C TRP A 255 12.62 -7.29 1.22
N PRO A 256 12.51 -8.17 2.24
CA PRO A 256 11.87 -9.49 2.09
C PRO A 256 10.34 -9.44 2.16
N GLY A 257 9.71 -8.58 1.35
CA GLY A 257 8.27 -8.39 1.32
C GLY A 257 7.54 -9.14 0.20
N ILE A 258 6.19 -9.05 0.23
CA ILE A 258 5.31 -9.73 -0.73
C ILE A 258 5.44 -9.15 -2.16
N GLY A 259 5.83 -7.88 -2.30
CA GLY A 259 6.04 -7.27 -3.60
C GLY A 259 7.25 -7.86 -4.32
N ARG A 260 8.40 -7.97 -3.64
CA ARG A 260 9.59 -8.65 -4.15
C ARG A 260 9.31 -10.13 -4.41
N LEU A 261 8.58 -10.79 -3.51
CA LEU A 261 8.14 -12.18 -3.70
C LEU A 261 7.32 -12.32 -4.99
N THR A 262 6.42 -11.38 -5.27
CA THR A 262 5.61 -11.37 -6.50
C THR A 262 6.49 -11.30 -7.75
N ILE A 263 7.46 -10.39 -7.78
CA ILE A 263 8.40 -10.29 -8.92
C ILE A 263 9.21 -11.58 -9.09
N THR A 264 9.68 -12.14 -7.99
CA THR A 264 10.43 -13.43 -8.02
C THR A 264 9.53 -14.57 -8.53
N ALA A 265 8.29 -14.63 -8.08
CA ALA A 265 7.31 -15.63 -8.53
C ALA A 265 7.00 -15.49 -10.04
N ILE A 266 6.84 -14.26 -10.54
CA ILE A 266 6.62 -13.98 -11.98
C ILE A 266 7.85 -14.44 -12.79
N SER A 267 9.06 -14.06 -12.36
CA SER A 267 10.31 -14.43 -13.05
C SER A 267 10.51 -15.95 -13.07
N ASN A 268 10.07 -16.65 -12.04
CA ASN A 268 10.12 -18.09 -11.93
C ASN A 268 8.92 -18.80 -12.56
N ARG A 269 7.95 -18.07 -13.11
CA ARG A 269 6.69 -18.61 -13.67
C ARG A 269 5.91 -19.47 -12.67
N ASP A 270 5.98 -19.12 -11.37
CA ASP A 270 5.25 -19.79 -10.31
C ASP A 270 3.83 -19.20 -10.17
N TYR A 271 2.92 -19.69 -10.98
CA TYR A 271 1.57 -19.14 -11.12
C TYR A 271 0.77 -19.12 -9.81
N TYR A 272 0.86 -20.20 -9.01
CA TYR A 272 0.13 -20.26 -7.73
C TYR A 272 0.65 -19.26 -6.74
N LEU A 273 1.97 -19.06 -6.70
CA LEU A 273 2.59 -18.07 -5.83
C LEU A 273 2.23 -16.65 -6.30
N VAL A 274 2.28 -16.37 -7.60
CA VAL A 274 1.82 -15.08 -8.18
C VAL A 274 0.38 -14.81 -7.82
N GLN A 275 -0.49 -15.81 -8.01
CA GLN A 275 -1.92 -15.71 -7.73
C GLN A 275 -2.18 -15.43 -6.25
N GLY A 276 -1.50 -16.15 -5.35
CA GLY A 276 -1.58 -15.92 -3.90
C GLY A 276 -1.10 -14.53 -3.48
N CYS A 277 0.03 -14.07 -4.03
CA CYS A 277 0.57 -12.73 -3.74
C CYS A 277 -0.39 -11.62 -4.20
N ILE A 278 -0.89 -11.69 -5.43
CA ILE A 278 -1.82 -10.68 -5.97
C ILE A 278 -3.14 -10.69 -5.20
N LEU A 279 -3.65 -11.88 -4.85
CA LEU A 279 -4.85 -12.00 -4.01
C LEU A 279 -4.64 -11.32 -2.66
N MET A 280 -3.51 -11.58 -1.99
CA MET A 280 -3.21 -10.99 -0.67
C MET A 280 -3.09 -9.47 -0.74
N ILE A 281 -2.40 -8.93 -1.76
CA ILE A 281 -2.29 -7.48 -2.00
C ILE A 281 -3.68 -6.88 -2.23
N GLY A 282 -4.51 -7.51 -3.07
CA GLY A 282 -5.87 -7.06 -3.36
C GLY A 282 -6.79 -7.08 -2.13
N LEU A 283 -6.74 -8.14 -1.33
CA LEU A 283 -7.49 -8.23 -0.08
C LEU A 283 -7.04 -7.19 0.94
N THR A 284 -5.73 -6.95 1.03
CA THR A 284 -5.17 -5.89 1.90
C THR A 284 -5.73 -4.53 1.51
N TYR A 285 -5.77 -4.22 0.21
CA TYR A 285 -6.35 -2.96 -0.28
C TYR A 285 -7.82 -2.80 0.12
N VAL A 286 -8.62 -3.86 -0.02
CA VAL A 286 -10.04 -3.86 0.39
C VAL A 286 -10.19 -3.61 1.90
N VAL A 287 -9.39 -4.31 2.71
CA VAL A 287 -9.40 -4.18 4.18
C VAL A 287 -8.99 -2.77 4.61
N VAL A 288 -7.94 -2.22 4.02
CA VAL A 288 -7.48 -0.86 4.36
C VAL A 288 -8.50 0.21 3.97
N ASN A 289 -9.13 0.09 2.79
CA ASN A 289 -10.21 1.00 2.41
C ASN A 289 -11.38 0.95 3.40
N PHE A 290 -11.74 -0.25 3.86
CA PHE A 290 -12.77 -0.40 4.88
C PHE A 290 -12.39 0.32 6.20
N PHE A 291 -11.17 0.14 6.68
CA PHE A 291 -10.70 0.86 7.87
C PHE A 291 -10.65 2.38 7.65
N THR A 292 -10.29 2.83 6.47
CA THR A 292 -10.31 4.26 6.09
C THR A 292 -11.73 4.81 6.15
N ASP A 293 -12.71 4.09 5.62
CA ASP A 293 -14.13 4.47 5.72
C ASP A 293 -14.62 4.53 7.18
N LEU A 294 -14.15 3.62 8.03
CA LEU A 294 -14.45 3.65 9.46
C LEU A 294 -13.84 4.87 10.14
N LEU A 295 -12.56 5.15 9.90
CA LEU A 295 -11.89 6.34 10.40
C LEU A 295 -12.61 7.61 9.97
N TYR A 296 -13.03 7.68 8.71
CA TYR A 296 -13.80 8.79 8.19
C TYR A 296 -15.10 9.01 8.98
N SER A 297 -15.82 7.95 9.34
CA SER A 297 -17.05 8.03 10.13
C SER A 297 -16.81 8.51 11.57
N VAL A 298 -15.61 8.31 12.12
CA VAL A 298 -15.22 8.80 13.44
C VAL A 298 -14.93 10.29 13.42
N PHE A 299 -14.25 10.79 12.38
CA PHE A 299 -13.90 12.21 12.26
C PHE A 299 -15.05 13.07 11.74
N ASN A 300 -15.98 12.52 10.96
CA ASN A 300 -17.15 13.23 10.45
C ASN A 300 -18.46 12.61 10.95
N PRO A 301 -18.99 13.04 12.13
CA PRO A 301 -20.22 12.47 12.68
C PRO A 301 -21.48 12.70 11.83
N ARG A 302 -21.45 13.63 10.87
CA ARG A 302 -22.58 13.95 9.98
C ARG A 302 -22.92 12.82 8.99
N ILE A 303 -22.00 11.88 8.76
CA ILE A 303 -22.18 10.74 7.84
C ILE A 303 -22.86 9.55 8.56
N ARG A 304 -23.09 9.65 9.86
CA ARG A 304 -23.72 8.57 10.67
C ARG A 304 -25.25 8.54 10.56
N GLN A 305 -25.85 9.45 9.79
CA GLN A 305 -27.31 9.51 9.59
C GLN A 305 -27.75 8.58 8.47
#